data_4c38480dcb95ea858c47b0fde2e569f1
#
_entry.id   4c38480dcb95ea858c47b0fde2e569f1
#
_cell.length_a   1.000
_cell.length_b   1.000
_cell.length_c   1.000
_cell.angle_alpha   90.00
_cell.angle_beta   90.00
_cell.angle_gamma   90.00
#
_symmetry.space_group_name_H-M   'P 1'
#
loop_
_entity.id
_entity.type
_entity.pdbx_description
1 polymer ?
#
loop_
_entity_poly.entity_id
_entity_poly.type
_entity_poly.pdbx_seq_one_letter_code
_entity_poly.pdbx_strand_id
1 'polypeptide(L)'
;MIHIVDYGMCNLGSMRNMFKRISAGVKIESDPKKLALATKLVLPGVGSFDAAMTRINTTDGLREVLEHKANVEKIPILGVCLGMQLLTSSSEEGNLSGLGWIKAKALRFPDKNGLKIPHMGWNIAHPVRKSPLTVNVSSDPRYYFVHSFCVQVEDKEHAIMSTDYGWEFDSAISKENIYGVQFHPEKSHRFGMQILKNFADF
;
A
#
# COMPACT_ATOMS: atom_id res chain seq x y z
N MET A 1 10.68 -11.51 10.21
CA MET A 1 9.23 -11.81 10.37
C MET A 1 8.43 -10.59 9.95
N ILE A 2 7.36 -10.79 9.18
CA ILE A 2 6.48 -9.71 8.69
C ILE A 2 5.46 -9.35 9.78
N HIS A 3 5.33 -8.06 10.11
CA HIS A 3 4.25 -7.60 10.98
C HIS A 3 3.24 -6.79 10.15
N ILE A 4 1.97 -7.18 10.23
CA ILE A 4 0.85 -6.43 9.69
C ILE A 4 0.40 -5.47 10.79
N VAL A 5 0.48 -4.18 10.52
CA VAL A 5 0.11 -3.14 11.49
C VAL A 5 -1.41 -3.10 11.65
N ASP A 6 -1.87 -3.28 12.90
CA ASP A 6 -3.27 -3.15 13.26
C ASP A 6 -3.49 -1.82 14.00
N TYR A 7 -4.03 -0.85 13.29
CA TYR A 7 -4.45 0.44 13.85
C TYR A 7 -5.97 0.63 13.82
N GLY A 8 -6.72 -0.49 13.70
CA GLY A 8 -8.18 -0.51 13.78
C GLY A 8 -8.93 -0.17 12.49
N MET A 9 -8.27 -0.12 11.34
CA MET A 9 -8.83 0.31 10.05
C MET A 9 -8.60 -0.71 8.91
N CYS A 10 -8.61 -2.03 9.20
CA CYS A 10 -8.15 -3.01 8.22
C CYS A 10 -8.88 -4.35 8.30
N ASN A 11 -8.99 -5.03 7.13
CA ASN A 11 -9.33 -6.45 7.08
C ASN A 11 -8.05 -7.31 7.12
N LEU A 12 -7.53 -7.52 8.31
CA LEU A 12 -6.23 -8.14 8.53
C LEU A 12 -6.21 -9.65 8.27
N GLY A 13 -7.36 -10.31 8.44
CA GLY A 13 -7.47 -11.77 8.34
C GLY A 13 -7.10 -12.29 6.95
N SER A 14 -7.63 -11.67 5.91
CA SER A 14 -7.36 -12.05 4.51
C SER A 14 -5.89 -11.86 4.16
N MET A 15 -5.29 -10.74 4.55
CA MET A 15 -3.87 -10.44 4.32
C MET A 15 -2.97 -11.47 5.01
N ARG A 16 -3.22 -11.74 6.30
CA ARG A 16 -2.50 -12.78 7.05
C ARG A 16 -2.60 -14.15 6.39
N ASN A 17 -3.80 -14.52 5.93
CA ASN A 17 -4.02 -15.83 5.29
C ASN A 17 -3.25 -15.95 3.97
N MET A 18 -3.14 -14.86 3.19
CA MET A 18 -2.34 -14.88 1.97
C MET A 18 -0.85 -15.06 2.25
N PHE A 19 -0.29 -14.37 3.25
CA PHE A 19 1.11 -14.60 3.67
C PHE A 19 1.34 -16.03 4.16
N LYS A 20 0.40 -16.60 4.91
CA LYS A 20 0.48 -18.02 5.32
C LYS A 20 0.50 -18.98 4.12
N ARG A 21 -0.29 -18.71 3.07
CA ARG A 21 -0.33 -19.56 1.86
C ARG A 21 1.00 -19.59 1.11
N ILE A 22 1.78 -18.54 1.19
CA ILE A 22 3.13 -18.48 0.60
C ILE A 22 4.22 -18.86 1.62
N SER A 23 3.83 -19.48 2.74
CA SER A 23 4.73 -19.93 3.81
C SER A 23 5.59 -18.81 4.42
N ALA A 24 5.16 -17.57 4.35
CA ALA A 24 5.84 -16.45 4.97
C ALA A 24 5.42 -16.30 6.44
N GLY A 25 6.40 -16.14 7.31
CA GLY A 25 6.18 -15.85 8.73
C GLY A 25 5.54 -14.48 8.92
N VAL A 26 4.27 -14.46 9.40
CA VAL A 26 3.49 -13.23 9.52
C VAL A 26 2.76 -13.14 10.85
N LYS A 27 2.69 -11.94 11.42
CA LYS A 27 1.98 -11.61 12.65
C LYS A 27 1.17 -10.33 12.47
N ILE A 28 -0.02 -10.29 13.05
CA ILE A 28 -0.80 -9.05 13.22
C ILE A 28 -0.38 -8.45 14.55
N GLU A 29 -0.09 -7.15 14.59
CA GLU A 29 0.39 -6.49 15.79
C GLU A 29 -0.15 -5.05 15.89
N SER A 30 -0.69 -4.71 17.04
CA SER A 30 -1.18 -3.37 17.38
C SER A 30 -0.32 -2.66 18.42
N ASP A 31 0.54 -3.40 19.14
CA ASP A 31 1.41 -2.83 20.17
C ASP A 31 2.67 -2.20 19.54
N PRO A 32 2.88 -0.88 19.64
CA PRO A 32 4.05 -0.21 19.07
C PRO A 32 5.39 -0.77 19.58
N LYS A 33 5.45 -1.21 20.84
CA LYS A 33 6.66 -1.81 21.41
C LYS A 33 7.02 -3.12 20.72
N LYS A 34 6.02 -3.89 20.28
CA LYS A 34 6.23 -5.14 19.54
C LYS A 34 6.48 -4.86 18.05
N LEU A 35 5.86 -3.82 17.48
CA LEU A 35 6.16 -3.36 16.12
C LEU A 35 7.63 -2.90 16.00
N ALA A 36 8.22 -2.38 17.07
CA ALA A 36 9.65 -2.06 17.13
C ALA A 36 10.58 -3.26 16.86
N LEU A 37 10.10 -4.49 17.03
CA LEU A 37 10.85 -5.73 16.75
C LEU A 37 10.65 -6.25 15.31
N ALA A 38 9.84 -5.57 14.51
CA ALA A 38 9.57 -5.98 13.14
C ALA A 38 10.80 -5.83 12.23
N THR A 39 11.00 -6.79 11.33
CA THR A 39 12.00 -6.71 10.26
C THR A 39 11.40 -6.36 8.91
N LYS A 40 10.07 -6.45 8.78
CA LYS A 40 9.27 -5.98 7.64
C LYS A 40 7.90 -5.57 8.15
N LEU A 41 7.32 -4.51 7.58
CA LEU A 41 5.98 -4.04 7.92
C LEU A 41 5.05 -4.08 6.71
N VAL A 42 3.80 -4.44 6.95
CA VAL A 42 2.71 -4.19 6.03
C VAL A 42 1.76 -3.20 6.70
N LEU A 43 1.49 -2.09 6.02
CA LEU A 43 0.54 -1.06 6.43
C LEU A 43 -0.70 -1.19 5.53
N PRO A 44 -1.68 -2.04 5.87
CA PRO A 44 -2.92 -2.12 5.13
C PRO A 44 -3.84 -0.98 5.54
N GLY A 45 -4.88 -0.69 4.76
CA GLY A 45 -5.88 0.29 5.16
C GLY A 45 -7.14 0.19 4.33
N VAL A 46 -8.28 0.44 4.98
CA VAL A 46 -9.59 0.65 4.37
C VAL A 46 -10.32 1.78 5.10
N GLY A 47 -11.21 2.49 4.42
CA GLY A 47 -11.92 3.65 4.97
C GLY A 47 -11.30 4.97 4.52
N SER A 48 -11.48 6.04 5.29
CA SER A 48 -11.04 7.39 4.90
C SER A 48 -9.62 7.72 5.35
N PHE A 49 -8.95 8.57 4.59
CA PHE A 49 -7.58 9.00 4.81
C PHE A 49 -7.40 9.68 6.19
N ASP A 50 -8.24 10.67 6.50
CA ASP A 50 -8.13 11.40 7.77
C ASP A 50 -8.40 10.52 8.99
N ALA A 51 -9.35 9.59 8.91
CA ALA A 51 -9.61 8.65 9.99
C ALA A 51 -8.38 7.75 10.25
N ALA A 52 -7.73 7.27 9.19
CA ALA A 52 -6.53 6.46 9.29
C ALA A 52 -5.35 7.26 9.86
N MET A 53 -5.09 8.46 9.34
CA MET A 53 -4.04 9.34 9.87
C MET A 53 -4.30 9.74 11.32
N THR A 54 -5.56 10.01 11.69
CA THR A 54 -5.94 10.29 13.09
C THR A 54 -5.57 9.10 13.98
N ARG A 55 -5.92 7.87 13.58
CA ARG A 55 -5.56 6.66 14.35
C ARG A 55 -4.06 6.52 14.52
N ILE A 56 -3.29 6.70 13.45
CA ILE A 56 -1.83 6.63 13.51
C ILE A 56 -1.25 7.71 14.44
N ASN A 57 -1.78 8.94 14.36
CA ASN A 57 -1.27 10.07 15.14
C ASN A 57 -1.68 10.04 16.61
N THR A 58 -2.83 9.43 16.96
CA THR A 58 -3.36 9.43 18.33
C THR A 58 -3.08 8.15 19.10
N THR A 59 -2.63 7.07 18.41
CA THR A 59 -2.20 5.85 19.09
C THR A 59 -0.78 6.07 19.64
N ASP A 60 -0.65 5.99 20.96
CA ASP A 60 0.62 6.27 21.67
C ASP A 60 1.79 5.42 21.13
N GLY A 61 2.86 6.10 20.69
CA GLY A 61 4.08 5.51 20.15
C GLY A 61 3.94 4.88 18.74
N LEU A 62 2.75 4.86 18.12
CA LEU A 62 2.59 4.21 16.82
C LEU A 62 3.28 4.99 15.71
N ARG A 63 3.05 6.31 15.62
CA ARG A 63 3.68 7.12 14.58
C ARG A 63 5.20 7.10 14.72
N GLU A 64 5.70 7.22 15.92
CA GLU A 64 7.14 7.23 16.22
C GLU A 64 7.82 5.93 15.79
N VAL A 65 7.21 4.78 16.08
CA VAL A 65 7.79 3.49 15.66
C VAL A 65 7.73 3.31 14.16
N LEU A 66 6.65 3.73 13.49
CA LEU A 66 6.55 3.66 12.04
C LEU A 66 7.60 4.55 11.36
N GLU A 67 7.77 5.80 11.82
CA GLU A 67 8.80 6.73 11.32
C GLU A 67 10.22 6.18 11.55
N HIS A 68 10.50 5.62 12.72
CA HIS A 68 11.80 5.03 13.03
C HIS A 68 12.10 3.84 12.10
N LYS A 69 11.13 2.94 11.91
CA LYS A 69 11.26 1.77 11.02
C LYS A 69 11.45 2.16 9.56
N ALA A 70 10.74 3.20 9.10
CA ALA A 70 10.80 3.69 7.73
C ALA A 70 12.12 4.41 7.42
N ASN A 71 12.51 5.37 8.28
CA ASN A 71 13.52 6.37 7.95
C ASN A 71 14.87 6.11 8.62
N VAL A 72 14.91 5.40 9.76
CA VAL A 72 16.13 5.12 10.50
C VAL A 72 16.62 3.69 10.26
N GLU A 73 15.80 2.69 10.60
CA GLU A 73 16.17 1.28 10.36
C GLU A 73 16.05 0.89 8.89
N LYS A 74 15.23 1.62 8.11
CA LYS A 74 15.00 1.39 6.68
C LYS A 74 14.58 -0.05 6.37
N ILE A 75 13.73 -0.64 7.22
CA ILE A 75 13.19 -1.96 6.94
C ILE A 75 12.18 -1.90 5.77
N PRO A 76 11.98 -2.97 5.00
CA PRO A 76 10.96 -3.00 3.96
C PRO A 76 9.56 -2.74 4.52
N ILE A 77 8.83 -1.78 3.93
CA ILE A 77 7.44 -1.43 4.29
C ILE A 77 6.57 -1.49 3.05
N LEU A 78 5.43 -2.17 3.14
CA LEU A 78 4.42 -2.26 2.07
C LEU A 78 3.11 -1.63 2.51
N GLY A 79 2.74 -0.49 1.92
CA GLY A 79 1.40 0.10 2.01
C GLY A 79 0.43 -0.57 1.04
N VAL A 80 -0.78 -0.93 1.50
CA VAL A 80 -1.79 -1.59 0.67
C VAL A 80 -3.08 -0.77 0.66
N CYS A 81 -3.55 -0.42 -0.53
CA CYS A 81 -4.73 0.38 -0.81
C CYS A 81 -4.67 1.73 -0.08
N LEU A 82 -5.51 2.01 0.91
CA LEU A 82 -5.40 3.21 1.74
C LEU A 82 -4.00 3.31 2.38
N GLY A 83 -3.40 2.19 2.79
CA GLY A 83 -2.04 2.17 3.31
C GLY A 83 -1.00 2.73 2.33
N MET A 84 -1.13 2.50 1.02
CA MET A 84 -0.29 3.16 0.01
C MET A 84 -0.52 4.67 -0.01
N GLN A 85 -1.76 5.11 0.08
CA GLN A 85 -2.10 6.55 0.10
C GLN A 85 -1.52 7.25 1.33
N LEU A 86 -1.53 6.58 2.49
CA LEU A 86 -0.92 7.09 3.73
C LEU A 86 0.59 7.35 3.60
N LEU A 87 1.31 6.64 2.71
CA LEU A 87 2.75 6.87 2.46
C LEU A 87 3.01 8.21 1.77
N THR A 88 2.00 8.81 1.15
CA THR A 88 2.10 10.05 0.36
C THR A 88 2.07 11.30 1.24
N SER A 89 2.24 12.47 0.62
CA SER A 89 2.23 13.76 1.32
C SER A 89 0.82 14.19 1.74
N SER A 90 -0.20 13.89 0.92
CA SER A 90 -1.58 14.33 1.15
C SER A 90 -2.59 13.54 0.31
N SER A 91 -3.87 13.68 0.66
CA SER A 91 -5.00 13.14 -0.11
C SER A 91 -6.07 14.20 -0.30
N GLU A 92 -6.71 14.23 -1.47
CA GLU A 92 -7.91 15.06 -1.71
C GLU A 92 -9.15 14.52 -0.97
N GLU A 93 -9.05 13.35 -0.34
CA GLU A 93 -10.12 12.81 0.51
C GLU A 93 -10.22 13.54 1.86
N GLY A 94 -9.12 14.11 2.34
CA GLY A 94 -9.03 14.69 3.66
C GLY A 94 -8.17 15.94 3.74
N ASN A 95 -7.95 16.42 4.95
CA ASN A 95 -7.19 17.63 5.25
C ASN A 95 -5.89 17.35 6.01
N LEU A 96 -5.71 16.13 6.52
CA LEU A 96 -4.50 15.75 7.24
C LEU A 96 -3.36 15.45 6.28
N SER A 97 -2.14 15.73 6.71
CA SER A 97 -0.95 15.27 6.00
C SER A 97 -0.77 13.78 6.16
N GLY A 98 -0.29 13.11 5.11
CA GLY A 98 0.15 11.73 5.17
C GLY A 98 1.48 11.56 5.91
N LEU A 99 2.07 10.37 5.82
CA LEU A 99 3.39 10.08 6.36
C LEU A 99 4.51 10.80 5.58
N GLY A 100 4.27 11.13 4.30
CA GLY A 100 5.19 11.91 3.48
C GLY A 100 6.49 11.18 3.10
N TRP A 101 6.51 9.84 3.20
CA TRP A 101 7.72 9.07 2.88
C TRP A 101 8.02 9.05 1.38
N ILE A 102 6.98 9.12 0.56
CA ILE A 102 7.09 9.28 -0.90
C ILE A 102 6.40 10.58 -1.31
N LYS A 103 7.11 11.45 -2.06
CA LYS A 103 6.53 12.67 -2.62
C LYS A 103 5.50 12.31 -3.69
N ALA A 104 4.26 12.28 -3.28
CA ALA A 104 3.10 11.91 -4.08
C ALA A 104 1.84 12.51 -3.46
N LYS A 105 0.73 12.47 -4.21
CA LYS A 105 -0.60 12.86 -3.73
C LYS A 105 -1.62 11.79 -4.11
N ALA A 106 -2.58 11.54 -3.24
CA ALA A 106 -3.77 10.77 -3.57
C ALA A 106 -4.84 11.72 -4.08
N LEU A 107 -5.12 11.67 -5.39
CA LEU A 107 -6.05 12.56 -6.08
C LEU A 107 -7.37 11.84 -6.34
N ARG A 108 -8.48 12.57 -6.32
CA ARG A 108 -9.78 12.05 -6.74
C ARG A 108 -9.76 11.75 -8.23
N PHE A 109 -10.40 10.67 -8.66
CA PHE A 109 -10.61 10.45 -10.10
C PHE A 109 -11.35 11.62 -10.71
N PRO A 110 -10.94 12.10 -11.91
CA PRO A 110 -11.62 13.19 -12.58
C PRO A 110 -13.08 12.79 -12.89
N ASP A 111 -13.98 13.75 -12.76
CA ASP A 111 -15.37 13.59 -13.18
C ASP A 111 -15.43 13.61 -14.71
N LYS A 112 -15.29 12.45 -15.33
CA LYS A 112 -15.42 12.25 -16.78
C LYS A 112 -16.67 11.47 -17.07
N ASN A 113 -17.41 11.90 -18.09
CA ASN A 113 -18.66 11.26 -18.51
C ASN A 113 -18.51 9.72 -18.67
N GLY A 114 -19.25 8.98 -17.87
CA GLY A 114 -19.30 7.53 -17.91
C GLY A 114 -18.28 6.80 -17.02
N LEU A 115 -17.36 7.51 -16.36
CA LEU A 115 -16.44 6.88 -15.41
C LEU A 115 -17.17 6.60 -14.09
N LYS A 116 -17.28 5.31 -13.73
CA LYS A 116 -17.88 4.91 -12.45
C LYS A 116 -16.87 5.07 -11.32
N ILE A 117 -17.23 5.82 -10.30
CA ILE A 117 -16.45 5.98 -9.07
C ILE A 117 -17.23 5.36 -7.92
N PRO A 118 -16.64 4.47 -7.13
CA PRO A 118 -15.23 4.05 -7.12
C PRO A 118 -14.81 3.17 -8.31
N HIS A 119 -13.52 3.19 -8.66
CA HIS A 119 -12.90 2.13 -9.46
C HIS A 119 -13.00 0.82 -8.68
N MET A 120 -13.89 -0.06 -9.10
CA MET A 120 -14.17 -1.32 -8.41
C MET A 120 -14.15 -2.48 -9.39
N GLY A 121 -13.33 -3.47 -9.10
CA GLY A 121 -13.24 -4.69 -9.90
C GLY A 121 -11.81 -5.05 -10.31
N TRP A 122 -11.72 -5.96 -11.27
CA TRP A 122 -10.46 -6.42 -11.82
C TRP A 122 -9.96 -5.48 -12.91
N ASN A 123 -8.71 -5.08 -12.81
CA ASN A 123 -8.04 -4.29 -13.84
C ASN A 123 -6.57 -4.70 -13.96
N ILE A 124 -5.93 -4.31 -15.05
CA ILE A 124 -4.54 -4.60 -15.33
C ILE A 124 -3.68 -3.50 -14.69
N ALA A 125 -2.58 -3.91 -14.06
CA ALA A 125 -1.55 -2.99 -13.60
C ALA A 125 -0.21 -3.36 -14.26
N HIS A 126 0.22 -2.57 -15.22
CA HIS A 126 1.45 -2.84 -15.98
C HIS A 126 2.69 -2.36 -15.22
N PRO A 127 3.73 -3.20 -15.07
CA PRO A 127 5.03 -2.72 -14.62
C PRO A 127 5.59 -1.67 -15.58
N VAL A 128 5.92 -0.49 -15.07
CA VAL A 128 6.53 0.62 -15.84
C VAL A 128 8.03 0.75 -15.57
N ARG A 129 8.50 0.11 -14.48
CA ARG A 129 9.90 0.09 -14.07
C ARG A 129 10.24 -1.25 -13.40
N LYS A 130 11.51 -1.68 -13.52
CA LYS A 130 12.02 -2.83 -12.78
C LYS A 130 12.01 -2.53 -11.27
N SER A 131 11.44 -3.44 -10.50
CA SER A 131 11.40 -3.36 -9.04
C SER A 131 11.47 -4.77 -8.46
N PRO A 132 12.10 -4.96 -7.28
CA PRO A 132 12.03 -6.24 -6.58
C PRO A 132 10.58 -6.69 -6.35
N LEU A 133 9.65 -5.75 -6.12
CA LEU A 133 8.23 -6.07 -5.92
C LEU A 133 7.55 -6.68 -7.16
N THR A 134 8.04 -6.38 -8.37
CA THR A 134 7.43 -6.81 -9.64
C THR A 134 8.20 -7.94 -10.34
N VAL A 135 9.11 -8.61 -9.66
CA VAL A 135 9.84 -9.75 -10.20
C VAL A 135 8.87 -10.90 -10.49
N ASN A 136 9.01 -11.53 -11.65
CA ASN A 136 8.19 -12.66 -12.11
C ASN A 136 6.67 -12.38 -12.13
N VAL A 137 6.28 -11.11 -12.23
CA VAL A 137 4.88 -10.75 -12.49
C VAL A 137 4.53 -11.14 -13.93
N SER A 138 3.33 -11.67 -14.13
CA SER A 138 2.79 -12.06 -15.43
C SER A 138 2.84 -10.91 -16.44
N SER A 139 2.84 -11.20 -17.72
CA SER A 139 2.73 -10.20 -18.80
C SER A 139 1.37 -9.46 -18.83
N ASP A 140 0.33 -10.08 -18.29
CA ASP A 140 -1.04 -9.51 -18.19
C ASP A 140 -1.54 -9.63 -16.72
N PRO A 141 -0.94 -8.87 -15.80
CA PRO A 141 -1.20 -9.04 -14.38
C PRO A 141 -2.47 -8.29 -13.99
N ARG A 142 -3.47 -9.04 -13.50
CA ARG A 142 -4.77 -8.50 -13.09
C ARG A 142 -4.90 -8.47 -11.60
N TYR A 143 -5.32 -7.32 -11.09
CA TYR A 143 -5.51 -7.11 -9.67
C TYR A 143 -6.90 -6.58 -9.37
N TYR A 144 -7.35 -6.79 -8.14
CA TYR A 144 -8.63 -6.29 -7.66
C TYR A 144 -8.45 -4.91 -7.03
N PHE A 145 -9.19 -3.94 -7.54
CA PHE A 145 -9.22 -2.55 -7.08
C PHE A 145 -10.56 -2.24 -6.41
N VAL A 146 -10.54 -1.36 -5.43
CA VAL A 146 -11.73 -0.69 -4.88
C VAL A 146 -11.28 0.62 -4.22
N HIS A 147 -11.30 1.73 -4.98
CA HIS A 147 -10.85 3.04 -4.50
C HIS A 147 -11.46 4.17 -5.31
N SER A 148 -11.66 5.33 -4.66
CA SER A 148 -12.12 6.58 -5.27
C SER A 148 -11.01 7.60 -5.48
N PHE A 149 -9.87 7.39 -4.82
CA PHE A 149 -8.67 8.22 -4.92
C PHE A 149 -7.52 7.36 -5.40
N CYS A 150 -6.63 7.93 -6.19
CA CYS A 150 -5.50 7.25 -6.78
C CYS A 150 -4.22 8.07 -6.60
N VAL A 151 -3.10 7.38 -6.45
CA VAL A 151 -1.82 8.04 -6.21
C VAL A 151 -1.20 8.51 -7.53
N GLN A 152 -0.63 9.71 -7.49
CA GLN A 152 0.31 10.21 -8.50
C GLN A 152 1.59 10.67 -7.82
N VAL A 153 2.71 10.10 -8.23
CA VAL A 153 4.03 10.49 -7.75
C VAL A 153 4.50 11.78 -8.43
N GLU A 154 5.24 12.62 -7.71
CA GLU A 154 5.87 13.81 -8.29
C GLU A 154 7.07 13.42 -9.17
N ASP A 155 7.87 12.47 -8.72
CA ASP A 155 8.98 11.90 -9.47
C ASP A 155 8.58 10.55 -10.07
N LYS A 156 8.54 10.47 -11.39
CA LYS A 156 8.13 9.25 -12.13
C LYS A 156 9.03 8.05 -11.87
N GLU A 157 10.23 8.24 -11.38
CA GLU A 157 11.09 7.14 -10.95
C GLU A 157 10.52 6.37 -9.75
N HIS A 158 9.59 6.96 -8.99
CA HIS A 158 8.91 6.28 -7.90
C HIS A 158 7.72 5.43 -8.36
N ALA A 159 7.20 5.61 -9.57
CA ALA A 159 6.17 4.73 -10.14
C ALA A 159 6.79 3.39 -10.55
N ILE A 160 6.21 2.27 -10.13
CA ILE A 160 6.65 0.93 -10.52
C ILE A 160 5.59 0.15 -11.29
N MET A 161 4.32 0.50 -11.14
CA MET A 161 3.22 0.00 -11.98
C MET A 161 2.24 1.11 -12.27
N SER A 162 1.63 1.10 -13.46
CA SER A 162 0.53 1.99 -13.82
C SER A 162 -0.72 1.21 -14.20
N THR A 163 -1.87 1.86 -14.09
CA THR A 163 -3.19 1.33 -14.45
C THR A 163 -4.00 2.43 -15.12
N ASP A 164 -4.66 2.09 -16.23
CA ASP A 164 -5.64 2.96 -16.86
C ASP A 164 -7.06 2.63 -16.40
N TYR A 165 -7.76 3.64 -15.92
CA TYR A 165 -9.19 3.61 -15.63
C TYR A 165 -9.85 4.89 -16.14
N GLY A 166 -9.76 5.13 -17.47
CA GLY A 166 -10.15 6.40 -18.07
C GLY A 166 -9.27 7.59 -17.68
N TRP A 167 -8.35 7.37 -16.79
CA TRP A 167 -7.23 8.19 -16.37
C TRP A 167 -6.11 7.29 -15.84
N GLU A 168 -4.90 7.47 -16.35
CA GLU A 168 -3.75 6.70 -15.92
C GLU A 168 -3.27 7.18 -14.54
N PHE A 169 -3.03 6.22 -13.64
CA PHE A 169 -2.53 6.48 -12.29
C PHE A 169 -1.44 5.49 -11.88
N ASP A 170 -0.64 5.87 -10.91
CA ASP A 170 0.42 5.03 -10.38
C ASP A 170 -0.19 3.99 -9.43
N SER A 171 -0.37 2.76 -9.92
CA SER A 171 -1.00 1.66 -9.17
C SER A 171 -0.06 0.90 -8.25
N ALA A 172 1.25 1.09 -8.41
CA ALA A 172 2.26 0.74 -7.42
C ALA A 172 3.43 1.73 -7.45
N ILE A 173 3.96 2.04 -6.28
CA ILE A 173 5.03 3.01 -6.08
C ILE A 173 6.13 2.45 -5.19
N SER A 174 7.35 2.96 -5.34
CA SER A 174 8.44 2.67 -4.40
C SER A 174 9.48 3.77 -4.32
N LYS A 175 10.05 3.91 -3.14
CA LYS A 175 11.23 4.73 -2.87
C LYS A 175 12.06 4.03 -1.80
N GLU A 176 13.30 3.68 -2.13
CA GLU A 176 14.21 2.94 -1.24
C GLU A 176 13.54 1.67 -0.68
N ASN A 177 13.31 1.61 0.63
CA ASN A 177 12.69 0.51 1.37
C ASN A 177 11.15 0.61 1.46
N ILE A 178 10.54 1.68 0.94
CA ILE A 178 9.11 1.94 1.02
C ILE A 178 8.44 1.52 -0.29
N TYR A 179 7.40 0.71 -0.20
CA TYR A 179 6.60 0.21 -1.31
C TYR A 179 5.12 0.45 -1.05
N GLY A 180 4.35 0.69 -2.11
CA GLY A 180 2.90 0.80 -2.02
C GLY A 180 2.22 0.17 -3.22
N VAL A 181 1.04 -0.43 -3.01
CA VAL A 181 0.16 -0.95 -4.06
C VAL A 181 -1.27 -0.46 -3.82
N GLN A 182 -1.92 0.08 -4.86
CA GLN A 182 -3.30 0.57 -4.77
C GLN A 182 -4.33 -0.55 -4.78
N PHE A 183 -4.03 -1.64 -5.45
CA PHE A 183 -4.88 -2.82 -5.47
C PHE A 183 -4.78 -3.62 -4.17
N HIS A 184 -5.70 -4.58 -4.03
CA HIS A 184 -5.75 -5.51 -2.92
C HIS A 184 -5.07 -6.85 -3.30
N PRO A 185 -3.79 -7.08 -2.96
CA PRO A 185 -3.13 -8.34 -3.29
C PRO A 185 -3.83 -9.53 -2.61
N GLU A 186 -4.41 -9.33 -1.43
CA GLU A 186 -5.13 -10.38 -0.70
C GLU A 186 -6.45 -10.80 -1.38
N LYS A 187 -6.93 -10.01 -2.36
CA LYS A 187 -8.10 -10.32 -3.20
C LYS A 187 -7.74 -10.65 -4.64
N SER A 188 -6.44 -10.63 -4.98
CA SER A 188 -5.95 -10.72 -6.36
C SER A 188 -5.40 -12.11 -6.74
N HIS A 189 -5.84 -13.16 -6.04
CA HIS A 189 -5.49 -14.57 -6.31
C HIS A 189 -3.96 -14.75 -6.56
N ARG A 190 -3.60 -15.49 -7.61
CA ARG A 190 -2.20 -15.78 -7.96
C ARG A 190 -1.35 -14.53 -8.20
N PHE A 191 -1.94 -13.47 -8.76
CA PHE A 191 -1.22 -12.24 -9.05
C PHE A 191 -0.84 -11.50 -7.75
N GLY A 192 -1.78 -11.43 -6.80
CA GLY A 192 -1.54 -10.86 -5.49
C GLY A 192 -0.56 -11.70 -4.66
N MET A 193 -0.64 -13.04 -4.76
CA MET A 193 0.33 -13.94 -4.11
C MET A 193 1.76 -13.68 -4.60
N GLN A 194 1.96 -13.40 -5.90
CA GLN A 194 3.29 -13.08 -6.43
C GLN A 194 3.85 -11.79 -5.83
N ILE A 195 3.05 -10.73 -5.73
CA ILE A 195 3.44 -9.46 -5.08
C ILE A 195 3.82 -9.67 -3.61
N LEU A 196 2.97 -10.38 -2.86
CA LEU A 196 3.24 -10.64 -1.44
C LEU A 196 4.46 -11.56 -1.24
N LYS A 197 4.65 -12.54 -2.15
CA LYS A 197 5.84 -13.39 -2.14
C LYS A 197 7.10 -12.56 -2.41
N ASN A 198 7.10 -11.72 -3.43
CA ASN A 198 8.22 -10.84 -3.72
C ASN A 198 8.57 -9.98 -2.50
N PHE A 199 7.57 -9.36 -1.87
CA PHE A 199 7.78 -8.57 -0.65
C PHE A 199 8.32 -9.42 0.52
N ALA A 200 7.88 -10.65 0.66
CA ALA A 200 8.35 -11.54 1.72
C ALA A 200 9.82 -11.96 1.52
N ASP A 201 10.27 -12.02 0.27
CA ASP A 201 11.61 -12.49 -0.13
C ASP A 201 12.70 -11.38 -0.07
N PHE A 202 12.34 -10.12 0.20
CA PHE A 202 13.28 -8.98 0.31
C PHE A 202 14.35 -9.20 1.37
#